data_3db27b98c47eb5ffc3384a6a69bb69c3
#
_entry.id   3db27b98c47eb5ffc3384a6a69bb69c3
#
_cell.length_a   1.000
_cell.length_b   1.000
_cell.length_c   1.000
_cell.angle_alpha   90.00
_cell.angle_beta   90.00
_cell.angle_gamma   90.00
#
_symmetry.space_group_name_H-M   'P 1'
#
loop_
_entity.id
_entity.type
_entity.pdbx_description
1 polymer ?
#
loop_
_entity_poly.entity_id
_entity_poly.type
_entity_poly.pdbx_seq_one_letter_code
_entity_poly.pdbx_strand_id
1 'polypeptide(L)'
;MGIGKKPTLSITLPSLAGRLRKNRRGFRARGFSLLELMIVLTIIMILASIAAQRYDRSVQRSREAVLKQDLYTMRQAIQQYTLDKQAAPTSLDDLVSAKYIGTIPVDPITRQKDWHPVSDDMLLTPEQTTPGINDVHSSSDMVSPFENTAYNTW
;
A
#
# COMPACT_ATOMS: atom_id res chain seq x y z
N MET A 1 64.82 -50.41 72.11
CA MET A 1 64.94 -49.06 71.54
C MET A 1 64.96 -49.23 70.01
N GLY A 2 63.88 -49.20 69.31
CA GLY A 2 63.81 -49.49 67.91
C GLY A 2 62.87 -48.46 67.26
N ILE A 3 63.48 -47.61 66.49
CA ILE A 3 62.77 -46.52 65.72
C ILE A 3 62.23 -47.09 64.43
N GLY A 4 60.94 -47.24 64.33
CA GLY A 4 60.26 -47.71 63.12
C GLY A 4 60.35 -46.69 62.02
N LYS A 5 60.91 -47.11 60.86
CA LYS A 5 60.83 -46.39 59.56
C LYS A 5 59.48 -46.65 58.96
N LYS A 6 58.75 -45.59 58.69
CA LYS A 6 57.50 -45.60 57.87
C LYS A 6 57.84 -45.72 56.40
N PRO A 7 57.20 -46.58 55.65
CA PRO A 7 57.35 -46.56 54.15
C PRO A 7 56.57 -45.39 53.51
N THR A 8 57.23 -44.59 52.78
CA THR A 8 56.64 -43.57 51.89
C THR A 8 56.12 -44.25 50.67
N LEU A 9 54.81 -44.27 50.51
CA LEU A 9 54.13 -44.76 49.28
C LEU A 9 54.15 -43.64 48.23
N SER A 10 55.00 -43.75 47.25
CA SER A 10 55.05 -42.87 46.10
C SER A 10 54.00 -43.33 45.06
N ILE A 11 52.85 -42.65 45.05
CA ILE A 11 51.82 -42.85 44.03
C ILE A 11 52.25 -42.10 42.79
N THR A 12 52.70 -42.83 41.76
CA THR A 12 52.96 -42.31 40.42
C THR A 12 51.65 -42.18 39.69
N LEU A 13 51.13 -40.96 39.54
CA LEU A 13 49.95 -40.66 38.68
C LEU A 13 50.36 -40.74 37.21
N PRO A 14 49.66 -41.53 36.37
CA PRO A 14 49.89 -41.50 34.92
C PRO A 14 49.37 -40.17 34.35
N SER A 15 50.24 -39.46 33.67
CA SER A 15 49.93 -38.26 32.90
C SER A 15 48.95 -38.56 31.76
N LEU A 16 47.66 -38.31 32.01
CA LEU A 16 46.65 -38.31 30.96
C LEU A 16 46.74 -37.01 30.13
N ALA A 17 47.86 -36.88 29.39
CA ALA A 17 47.95 -35.91 28.31
C ALA A 17 47.15 -36.42 27.11
N GLY A 18 45.81 -36.46 27.29
CA GLY A 18 44.87 -36.72 26.23
C GLY A 18 44.93 -35.56 25.19
N ARG A 19 45.61 -35.82 24.05
CA ARG A 19 45.57 -34.93 22.88
C ARG A 19 44.11 -34.71 22.49
N LEU A 20 43.54 -33.61 22.91
CA LEU A 20 42.33 -33.05 22.31
C LEU A 20 42.64 -32.65 20.87
N ARG A 21 42.49 -33.61 19.96
CA ARG A 21 42.54 -33.41 18.53
C ARG A 21 41.37 -32.54 18.14
N LYS A 22 41.54 -31.22 18.25
CA LYS A 22 40.57 -30.20 17.81
C LYS A 22 40.31 -30.38 16.32
N ASN A 23 39.31 -31.16 16.02
CA ASN A 23 38.83 -31.37 14.66
C ASN A 23 38.21 -30.06 14.16
N ARG A 24 39.08 -29.14 13.73
CA ARG A 24 38.64 -27.95 12.99
C ARG A 24 38.14 -28.45 11.62
N ARG A 25 36.89 -28.85 11.57
CA ARG A 25 36.15 -28.91 10.31
C ARG A 25 36.15 -27.49 9.77
N GLY A 26 37.12 -27.17 8.96
CA GLY A 26 37.18 -25.92 8.21
C GLY A 26 35.90 -25.86 7.39
N PHE A 27 34.97 -24.99 7.75
CA PHE A 27 33.93 -24.56 6.84
C PHE A 27 34.70 -23.99 5.65
N ARG A 28 34.82 -24.79 4.60
CA ARG A 28 35.25 -24.31 3.29
C ARG A 28 34.14 -23.34 2.87
N ALA A 29 34.35 -22.06 3.10
CA ALA A 29 33.57 -21.02 2.49
C ALA A 29 33.72 -21.22 0.97
N ARG A 30 32.71 -21.83 0.37
CA ARG A 30 32.63 -21.96 -1.10
C ARG A 30 32.33 -20.54 -1.59
N GLY A 31 33.34 -19.88 -2.13
CA GLY A 31 33.16 -18.60 -2.81
C GLY A 31 32.24 -18.81 -4.02
N PHE A 32 31.33 -17.88 -4.25
CA PHE A 32 30.49 -17.88 -5.44
C PHE A 32 31.35 -17.71 -6.70
N SER A 33 31.04 -18.48 -7.74
CA SER A 33 31.62 -18.29 -9.06
C SER A 33 31.07 -16.99 -9.68
N LEU A 34 31.88 -16.28 -10.43
CA LEU A 34 31.47 -15.09 -11.18
C LEU A 34 30.30 -15.41 -12.13
N LEU A 35 30.33 -16.59 -12.75
CA LEU A 35 29.23 -17.10 -13.59
C LEU A 35 27.93 -17.31 -12.80
N GLU A 36 28.01 -17.86 -11.59
CA GLU A 36 26.85 -18.08 -10.72
C GLU A 36 26.20 -16.75 -10.33
N LEU A 37 27.01 -15.72 -10.02
CA LEU A 37 26.51 -14.37 -9.74
C LEU A 37 25.79 -13.79 -10.97
N MET A 38 26.36 -13.95 -12.18
CA MET A 38 25.73 -13.45 -13.41
C MET A 38 24.38 -14.14 -13.68
N ILE A 39 24.29 -15.44 -13.48
CA ILE A 39 23.01 -16.18 -13.64
C ILE A 39 21.97 -15.71 -12.63
N VAL A 40 22.35 -15.55 -11.36
CA VAL A 40 21.44 -15.10 -10.30
C VAL A 40 20.93 -13.68 -10.60
N LEU A 41 21.81 -12.76 -10.99
CA LEU A 41 21.39 -11.39 -11.37
C LEU A 41 20.44 -11.40 -12.57
N THR A 42 20.71 -12.24 -13.57
CA THR A 42 19.83 -12.35 -14.76
C THR A 42 18.44 -12.83 -14.36
N ILE A 43 18.33 -13.85 -13.50
CA ILE A 43 17.05 -14.36 -13.02
C ILE A 43 16.31 -13.28 -12.23
N ILE A 44 16.99 -12.56 -11.33
CA ILE A 44 16.39 -11.47 -10.56
C ILE A 44 15.86 -10.37 -11.47
N MET A 45 16.60 -9.96 -12.50
CA MET A 45 16.16 -8.95 -13.48
C MET A 45 14.90 -9.39 -14.23
N ILE A 46 14.81 -10.64 -14.65
CA ILE A 46 13.63 -11.19 -15.33
C ILE A 46 12.41 -11.15 -14.38
N LEU A 47 12.57 -11.64 -13.15
CA LEU A 47 11.49 -11.65 -12.17
C LEU A 47 11.05 -10.22 -11.79
N ALA A 48 12.00 -9.30 -11.61
CA ALA A 48 11.71 -7.90 -11.31
C ALA A 48 10.91 -7.22 -12.43
N SER A 49 11.22 -7.51 -13.69
CA SER A 49 10.49 -6.95 -14.85
C SER A 49 9.02 -7.38 -14.86
N ILE A 50 8.72 -8.64 -14.54
CA ILE A 50 7.36 -9.16 -14.47
C ILE A 50 6.62 -8.55 -13.26
N ALA A 51 7.30 -8.41 -12.12
CA ALA A 51 6.73 -7.83 -10.91
C ALA A 51 6.34 -6.37 -11.09
N ALA A 52 7.17 -5.57 -11.78
CA ALA A 52 6.92 -4.16 -12.04
C ALA A 52 5.60 -3.94 -12.80
N GLN A 53 5.34 -4.69 -13.87
CA GLN A 53 4.10 -4.54 -14.65
C GLN A 53 2.84 -4.87 -13.84
N ARG A 54 2.92 -5.86 -12.95
CA ARG A 54 1.79 -6.21 -12.08
C ARG A 54 1.55 -5.16 -11.02
N TYR A 55 2.60 -4.53 -10.53
CA TYR A 55 2.52 -3.46 -9.54
C TYR A 55 1.75 -2.24 -10.07
N ASP A 56 2.08 -1.75 -11.26
CA ASP A 56 1.41 -0.61 -11.88
C ASP A 56 -0.08 -0.85 -12.08
N ARG A 57 -0.46 -2.03 -12.56
CA ARG A 57 -1.87 -2.41 -12.70
C ARG A 57 -2.61 -2.45 -11.36
N SER A 58 -1.96 -2.95 -10.31
CA SER A 58 -2.55 -3.01 -8.96
C SER A 58 -2.77 -1.61 -8.39
N VAL A 59 -1.80 -0.72 -8.55
CA VAL A 59 -1.91 0.68 -8.13
C VAL A 59 -3.03 1.39 -8.87
N GLN A 60 -3.13 1.20 -10.19
CA GLN A 60 -4.20 1.81 -10.98
C GLN A 60 -5.58 1.32 -10.56
N ARG A 61 -5.76 0.01 -10.35
CA ARG A 61 -7.02 -0.55 -9.84
C ARG A 61 -7.40 0.02 -8.46
N SER A 62 -6.41 0.24 -7.59
CA SER A 62 -6.63 0.86 -6.29
C SER A 62 -7.11 2.32 -6.43
N ARG A 63 -6.51 3.10 -7.34
CA ARG A 63 -6.96 4.48 -7.61
C ARG A 63 -8.38 4.53 -8.15
N GLU A 64 -8.74 3.63 -9.06
CA GLU A 64 -10.11 3.54 -9.58
C GLU A 64 -11.12 3.17 -8.50
N ALA A 65 -10.75 2.28 -7.59
CA ALA A 65 -11.61 1.93 -6.46
C ALA A 65 -11.83 3.12 -5.52
N VAL A 66 -10.78 3.91 -5.24
CA VAL A 66 -10.87 5.13 -4.45
C VAL A 66 -11.74 6.17 -5.17
N LEU A 67 -11.53 6.39 -6.48
CA LEU A 67 -12.35 7.31 -7.27
C LEU A 67 -13.84 6.97 -7.18
N LYS A 68 -14.20 5.71 -7.37
CA LYS A 68 -15.61 5.26 -7.24
C LYS A 68 -16.16 5.48 -5.86
N GLN A 69 -15.37 5.25 -4.82
CA GLN A 69 -15.79 5.48 -3.44
C GLN A 69 -15.99 6.96 -3.16
N ASP A 70 -15.12 7.83 -3.66
CA ASP A 70 -15.22 9.28 -3.49
C ASP A 70 -16.45 9.83 -4.22
N LEU A 71 -16.67 9.42 -5.47
CA LEU A 71 -17.88 9.77 -6.24
C LEU A 71 -19.15 9.32 -5.51
N TYR A 72 -19.18 8.08 -5.04
CA TYR A 72 -20.31 7.56 -4.28
C TYR A 72 -20.58 8.39 -3.02
N THR A 73 -19.54 8.73 -2.26
CA THR A 73 -19.67 9.51 -1.03
C THR A 73 -20.18 10.91 -1.32
N MET A 74 -19.69 11.58 -2.37
CA MET A 74 -20.15 12.91 -2.75
C MET A 74 -21.60 12.89 -3.25
N ARG A 75 -21.97 11.92 -4.08
CA ARG A 75 -23.36 11.72 -4.55
C ARG A 75 -24.32 11.48 -3.40
N GLN A 76 -23.94 10.66 -2.42
CA GLN A 76 -24.75 10.47 -1.22
C GLN A 76 -24.92 11.76 -0.42
N ALA A 77 -23.85 12.55 -0.29
CA ALA A 77 -23.90 13.83 0.43
C ALA A 77 -24.82 14.84 -0.29
N ILE A 78 -24.77 14.89 -1.63
CA ILE A 78 -25.68 15.72 -2.45
C ILE A 78 -27.13 15.31 -2.21
N GLN A 79 -27.42 14.01 -2.27
CA GLN A 79 -28.77 13.48 -2.04
C GLN A 79 -29.26 13.80 -0.62
N GLN A 80 -28.44 13.59 0.38
CA GLN A 80 -28.80 13.86 1.77
C GLN A 80 -29.05 15.36 2.01
N TYR A 81 -28.18 16.22 1.47
CA TYR A 81 -28.36 17.67 1.51
C TYR A 81 -29.71 18.08 0.87
N THR A 82 -30.00 17.55 -0.32
CA THR A 82 -31.22 17.85 -1.06
C THR A 82 -32.46 17.42 -0.30
N LEU A 83 -32.44 16.24 0.34
CA LEU A 83 -33.56 15.76 1.16
C LEU A 83 -33.80 16.65 2.39
N ASP A 84 -32.74 17.03 3.09
CA ASP A 84 -32.83 17.80 4.33
C ASP A 84 -33.15 19.28 4.09
N LYS A 85 -32.62 19.86 3.01
CA LYS A 85 -32.82 21.28 2.69
C LYS A 85 -33.96 21.55 1.73
N GLN A 86 -34.54 20.51 1.12
CA GLN A 86 -35.54 20.62 0.06
C GLN A 86 -35.06 21.45 -1.15
N ALA A 87 -33.72 21.60 -1.31
CA ALA A 87 -33.08 22.33 -2.38
C ALA A 87 -31.71 21.70 -2.65
N ALA A 88 -31.34 21.57 -3.92
CA ALA A 88 -30.05 21.04 -4.30
C ALA A 88 -28.91 22.04 -3.96
N PRO A 89 -27.70 21.57 -3.60
CA PRO A 89 -26.57 22.44 -3.30
C PRO A 89 -26.14 23.23 -4.53
N THR A 90 -25.73 24.48 -4.35
CA THR A 90 -25.25 25.34 -5.46
C THR A 90 -23.76 25.13 -5.75
N SER A 91 -23.04 24.61 -4.77
CA SER A 91 -21.62 24.27 -4.89
C SER A 91 -21.27 23.03 -4.06
N LEU A 92 -20.16 22.37 -4.37
CA LEU A 92 -19.65 21.27 -3.53
C LEU A 92 -19.18 21.77 -2.15
N ASP A 93 -18.83 23.04 -2.04
CA ASP A 93 -18.45 23.66 -0.76
C ASP A 93 -19.65 23.81 0.21
N ASP A 94 -20.88 23.86 -0.31
CA ASP A 94 -22.08 23.88 0.52
C ASP A 94 -22.21 22.57 1.33
N LEU A 95 -21.80 21.43 0.75
CA LEU A 95 -21.79 20.14 1.44
C LEU A 95 -20.81 20.11 2.62
N VAL A 96 -19.65 20.78 2.48
CA VAL A 96 -18.64 20.92 3.54
C VAL A 96 -19.15 21.86 4.62
N SER A 97 -19.70 23.01 4.23
CA SER A 97 -20.21 24.04 5.14
C SER A 97 -21.40 23.52 5.97
N ALA A 98 -22.26 22.74 5.36
CA ALA A 98 -23.38 22.09 6.01
C ALA A 98 -23.02 20.78 6.73
N LYS A 99 -21.74 20.36 6.71
CA LYS A 99 -21.19 19.18 7.41
C LYS A 99 -21.73 17.82 6.91
N TYR A 100 -22.17 17.72 5.67
CA TYR A 100 -22.50 16.44 5.04
C TYR A 100 -21.26 15.67 4.63
N ILE A 101 -20.18 16.39 4.28
CA ILE A 101 -18.84 15.82 4.10
C ILE A 101 -17.81 16.66 4.90
N GLY A 102 -16.75 16.02 5.36
CA GLY A 102 -15.70 16.71 6.11
C GLY A 102 -14.81 17.60 5.25
N THR A 103 -14.55 17.19 4.04
CA THR A 103 -13.77 17.93 3.03
C THR A 103 -14.06 17.33 1.66
N ILE A 104 -13.91 18.16 0.61
CA ILE A 104 -13.95 17.67 -0.77
C ILE A 104 -12.70 16.78 -0.98
N PRO A 105 -12.87 15.50 -1.37
CA PRO A 105 -11.75 14.59 -1.60
C PRO A 105 -10.89 15.05 -2.78
N VAL A 106 -9.68 14.53 -2.85
CA VAL A 106 -8.77 14.75 -3.99
C VAL A 106 -8.98 13.61 -4.98
N ASP A 107 -9.27 13.92 -6.24
CA ASP A 107 -9.38 12.93 -7.30
C ASP A 107 -8.06 12.14 -7.41
N PRO A 108 -8.07 10.81 -7.25
CA PRO A 108 -6.86 9.99 -7.29
C PRO A 108 -6.24 9.89 -8.70
N ILE A 109 -6.97 10.28 -9.74
CA ILE A 109 -6.50 10.26 -11.14
C ILE A 109 -5.81 11.57 -11.49
N THR A 110 -6.49 12.72 -11.30
CA THR A 110 -5.94 14.06 -11.60
C THR A 110 -5.02 14.56 -10.50
N ARG A 111 -5.15 14.04 -9.26
CA ARG A 111 -4.48 14.49 -8.04
C ARG A 111 -4.83 15.93 -7.65
N GLN A 112 -5.98 16.39 -8.07
CA GLN A 112 -6.53 17.72 -7.77
C GLN A 112 -7.96 17.59 -7.24
N LYS A 113 -8.52 18.70 -6.76
CA LYS A 113 -9.94 18.79 -6.36
C LYS A 113 -10.76 19.40 -7.47
N ASP A 114 -10.57 18.91 -8.68
CA ASP A 114 -11.10 19.42 -9.92
C ASP A 114 -12.35 18.63 -10.39
N TRP A 115 -13.25 18.36 -9.46
CA TRP A 115 -14.50 17.66 -9.75
C TRP A 115 -15.37 18.45 -10.70
N HIS A 116 -16.08 17.74 -11.59
CA HIS A 116 -17.04 18.33 -12.52
C HIS A 116 -18.47 18.14 -11.99
N PRO A 117 -19.07 19.18 -11.37
CA PRO A 117 -20.43 19.12 -10.90
C PRO A 117 -21.40 19.19 -12.09
N VAL A 118 -22.42 18.35 -12.06
CA VAL A 118 -23.50 18.35 -13.04
C VAL A 118 -24.74 18.95 -12.38
N SER A 119 -25.26 20.01 -12.97
CA SER A 119 -26.46 20.67 -12.50
C SER A 119 -27.64 20.29 -13.40
N ASP A 120 -28.80 20.07 -12.77
CA ASP A 120 -30.06 19.90 -13.49
C ASP A 120 -30.79 21.25 -13.54
N ASP A 121 -31.38 21.58 -14.69
CA ASP A 121 -32.19 22.79 -14.84
C ASP A 121 -33.53 22.70 -14.10
N MET A 122 -33.85 21.53 -13.53
CA MET A 122 -35.09 21.33 -12.79
C MET A 122 -34.97 21.96 -11.39
N LEU A 123 -35.69 23.07 -11.18
CA LEU A 123 -35.83 23.68 -9.86
C LEU A 123 -36.75 22.82 -8.99
N LEU A 124 -36.24 22.34 -7.84
CA LEU A 124 -36.97 21.49 -6.92
C LEU A 124 -38.03 22.29 -6.13
N THR A 125 -37.80 23.59 -5.91
CA THR A 125 -38.70 24.49 -5.22
C THR A 125 -38.84 25.81 -5.94
N PRO A 126 -40.01 26.52 -5.80
CA PRO A 126 -40.20 27.85 -6.40
C PRO A 126 -39.24 28.94 -5.87
N GLU A 127 -38.63 28.69 -4.73
CA GLU A 127 -37.72 29.61 -4.07
C GLU A 127 -36.27 29.43 -4.55
N GLN A 128 -36.00 28.33 -5.26
CA GLN A 128 -34.68 28.05 -5.82
C GLN A 128 -34.49 28.90 -7.10
N THR A 129 -33.57 29.83 -7.06
CA THR A 129 -33.29 30.78 -8.17
C THR A 129 -32.17 30.30 -9.10
N THR A 130 -31.37 29.32 -8.69
CA THR A 130 -30.26 28.78 -9.47
C THR A 130 -30.37 27.25 -9.57
N PRO A 131 -29.98 26.67 -10.71
CA PRO A 131 -29.86 25.24 -10.85
C PRO A 131 -28.94 24.67 -9.77
N GLY A 132 -29.33 23.59 -9.14
CA GLY A 132 -28.51 22.91 -8.14
C GLY A 132 -27.75 21.72 -8.70
N ILE A 133 -26.68 21.34 -8.02
CA ILE A 133 -25.87 20.19 -8.35
C ILE A 133 -26.64 18.92 -7.98
N ASN A 134 -26.82 18.01 -8.95
CA ASN A 134 -27.46 16.71 -8.73
C ASN A 134 -26.50 15.54 -8.91
N ASP A 135 -25.38 15.71 -9.61
CA ASP A 135 -24.37 14.70 -9.82
C ASP A 135 -22.95 15.31 -9.86
N VAL A 136 -21.94 14.46 -9.80
CA VAL A 136 -20.54 14.84 -9.86
C VAL A 136 -19.73 13.77 -10.58
N HIS A 137 -18.83 14.21 -11.45
CA HIS A 137 -17.92 13.36 -12.21
C HIS A 137 -16.46 13.77 -12.00
N SER A 138 -15.52 12.87 -12.35
CA SER A 138 -14.10 13.22 -12.45
C SER A 138 -13.88 14.17 -13.64
N SER A 139 -12.92 15.09 -13.52
CA SER A 139 -12.48 15.93 -14.66
C SER A 139 -11.53 15.21 -15.62
N SER A 140 -11.18 13.95 -15.37
CA SER A 140 -10.22 13.22 -16.18
C SER A 140 -10.83 12.62 -17.42
N ASP A 141 -10.32 12.99 -18.59
CA ASP A 141 -10.66 12.38 -19.89
C ASP A 141 -9.95 11.04 -20.14
N MET A 142 -9.10 10.60 -19.22
CA MET A 142 -8.38 9.33 -19.37
C MET A 142 -9.36 8.16 -19.33
N VAL A 143 -9.03 7.11 -20.09
CA VAL A 143 -9.83 5.89 -20.17
C VAL A 143 -9.30 4.85 -19.18
N SER A 144 -10.21 4.22 -18.43
CA SER A 144 -9.88 3.10 -17.55
C SER A 144 -9.36 1.91 -18.37
N PRO A 145 -8.19 1.38 -18.05
CA PRO A 145 -7.65 0.17 -18.68
C PRO A 145 -8.42 -1.12 -18.29
N PHE A 146 -9.35 -1.04 -17.34
CA PHE A 146 -10.12 -2.21 -16.87
C PHE A 146 -11.57 -2.18 -17.37
N GLU A 147 -12.18 -1.00 -17.46
CA GLU A 147 -13.58 -0.83 -17.85
C GLU A 147 -13.77 -0.24 -19.24
N ASN A 148 -12.69 0.26 -19.87
CA ASN A 148 -12.70 0.89 -21.19
C ASN A 148 -13.66 2.09 -21.29
N THR A 149 -13.96 2.75 -20.18
CA THR A 149 -14.79 3.96 -20.08
C THR A 149 -13.93 5.12 -19.61
N ALA A 150 -14.23 6.33 -20.06
CA ALA A 150 -13.54 7.53 -19.61
C ALA A 150 -13.98 7.88 -18.18
N TYR A 151 -13.06 8.35 -17.34
CA TYR A 151 -13.36 8.67 -15.94
C TYR A 151 -14.36 9.82 -15.79
N ASN A 152 -14.40 10.75 -16.73
CA ASN A 152 -15.40 11.82 -16.76
C ASN A 152 -16.84 11.35 -17.01
N THR A 153 -17.04 10.07 -17.28
CA THR A 153 -18.37 9.45 -17.42
C THR A 153 -18.80 8.63 -16.21
N TRP A 154 -17.94 8.58 -15.18
CA TRP A 154 -18.18 7.79 -13.96
C TRP A 154 -19.02 8.53 -12.93
#